data_0f10bb8be22800144c3d135cc0aa76db
#
_entry.id   0f10bb8be22800144c3d135cc0aa76db
#
_cell.length_a   1.000
_cell.length_b   1.000
_cell.length_c   1.000
_cell.angle_alpha   90.00
_cell.angle_beta   90.00
_cell.angle_gamma   90.00
#
_symmetry.space_group_name_H-M   'P 1'
#
loop_
_entity.id
_entity.type
_entity.pdbx_description
1 polymer ?
#
loop_
_entity_poly.entity_id
_entity_poly.type
_entity_poly.pdbx_seq_one_letter_code
_entity_poly.pdbx_strand_id
1 'polypeptide(L)'
;MENDGIRDICSIAGYSKDKVQAALQRSKHEIKPTQKHYDVLQVDEFHTFVGHKKNKVWLIYAYHQKTGQIVAFVWGKRDLKTAFDTVFADANERWVGKQHTKAIEGNNCAIRHRISRAVRKSCCFSKPLFYHIKVFNIGFAYINACH
;
A
#
# COMPACT_ATOMS: atom_id res chain seq x y z
N MET A 1 5.67 4.68 14.44
CA MET A 1 5.29 5.85 13.61
C MET A 1 3.77 5.92 13.65
N GLU A 2 3.26 6.85 14.40
CA GLU A 2 1.83 7.10 14.46
C GLU A 2 1.34 7.68 13.13
N ASN A 3 0.07 7.60 12.91
CA ASN A 3 -0.67 7.92 11.66
C ASN A 3 -0.65 9.41 11.28
N ASP A 4 0.52 10.04 11.31
CA ASP A 4 0.68 11.47 11.21
C ASP A 4 0.47 11.98 9.78
N GLY A 5 -0.41 12.94 9.65
CA GLY A 5 -0.56 13.72 8.42
C GLY A 5 0.63 14.67 8.21
N ILE A 6 0.72 15.26 7.02
CA ILE A 6 1.78 16.24 6.73
C ILE A 6 1.81 17.38 7.76
N ARG A 7 0.66 17.80 8.28
CA ARG A 7 0.56 18.86 9.30
C ARG A 7 1.15 18.42 10.63
N ASP A 8 0.95 17.18 11.01
CA ASP A 8 1.47 16.62 12.27
C ASP A 8 2.98 16.48 12.18
N ILE A 9 3.52 16.02 11.07
CA ILE A 9 4.97 16.00 10.79
C ILE A 9 5.55 17.43 10.87
N CYS A 10 4.88 18.43 10.29
CA CYS A 10 5.31 19.82 10.37
C CYS A 10 5.35 20.31 11.82
N SER A 11 4.33 19.99 12.62
CA SER A 11 4.22 20.40 14.01
C SER A 11 5.28 19.73 14.90
N ILE A 12 5.46 18.41 14.75
CA ILE A 12 6.39 17.63 15.58
C ILE A 12 7.84 17.90 15.21
N ALA A 13 8.15 17.95 13.92
CA ALA A 13 9.53 18.07 13.43
C ALA A 13 9.97 19.52 13.17
N GLY A 14 9.09 20.51 13.31
CA GLY A 14 9.38 21.91 13.06
C GLY A 14 9.67 22.28 11.60
N TYR A 15 9.27 21.44 10.66
CA TYR A 15 9.47 21.69 9.23
C TYR A 15 8.28 22.40 8.59
N SER A 16 8.56 23.25 7.60
CA SER A 16 7.49 23.83 6.77
C SER A 16 6.82 22.77 5.91
N LYS A 17 5.56 22.98 5.59
CA LYS A 17 4.77 22.11 4.70
C LYS A 17 5.48 21.85 3.36
N ASP A 18 6.10 22.88 2.79
CA ASP A 18 6.78 22.79 1.49
C ASP A 18 8.02 21.89 1.57
N LYS A 19 8.78 21.94 2.67
CA LYS A 19 9.91 21.04 2.91
C LYS A 19 9.46 19.59 3.00
N VAL A 20 8.37 19.31 3.73
CA VAL A 20 7.82 17.96 3.85
C VAL A 20 7.30 17.45 2.51
N GLN A 21 6.61 18.29 1.74
CA GLN A 21 6.13 17.94 0.42
C GLN A 21 7.29 17.71 -0.56
N ALA A 22 8.32 18.54 -0.55
CA ALA A 22 9.52 18.36 -1.39
C ALA A 22 10.27 17.07 -1.05
N ALA A 23 10.40 16.72 0.23
CA ALA A 23 10.98 15.46 0.66
C ALA A 23 10.17 14.26 0.14
N LEU A 24 8.84 14.34 0.23
CA LEU A 24 7.94 13.32 -0.27
C LEU A 24 8.04 13.16 -1.80
N GLN A 25 8.17 14.26 -2.54
CA GLN A 25 8.37 14.23 -4.01
C GLN A 25 9.68 13.57 -4.39
N ARG A 26 10.76 13.87 -3.67
CA ARG A 26 12.11 13.30 -3.92
C ARG A 26 12.21 11.84 -3.52
N SER A 27 11.33 11.34 -2.67
CA SER A 27 11.39 9.96 -2.20
C SER A 27 11.27 8.99 -3.38
N LYS A 28 12.22 8.06 -3.46
CA LYS A 28 12.29 7.00 -4.49
C LYS A 28 11.99 5.62 -3.90
N HIS A 29 11.20 5.58 -2.83
CA HIS A 29 10.83 4.30 -2.25
C HIS A 29 9.97 3.51 -3.24
N GLU A 30 10.51 2.41 -3.69
CA GLU A 30 9.86 1.42 -4.54
C GLU A 30 10.00 0.06 -3.88
N ILE A 31 8.94 -0.71 -3.91
CA ILE A 31 9.01 -2.10 -3.48
C ILE A 31 9.59 -2.90 -4.64
N LYS A 32 10.63 -3.67 -4.33
CA LYS A 32 11.21 -4.63 -5.28
C LYS A 32 11.09 -6.02 -4.67
N PRO A 33 10.74 -7.02 -5.47
CA PRO A 33 10.78 -8.40 -5.02
C PRO A 33 12.17 -8.74 -4.48
N THR A 34 12.23 -9.32 -3.29
CA THR A 34 13.51 -9.73 -2.67
C THR A 34 13.99 -11.09 -3.18
N GLN A 35 13.09 -11.88 -3.74
CA GLN A 35 13.36 -13.22 -4.29
C GLN A 35 12.91 -13.30 -5.74
N LYS A 36 13.56 -14.15 -6.53
CA LYS A 36 13.16 -14.43 -7.91
C LYS A 36 11.93 -15.33 -8.02
N HIS A 37 11.68 -16.13 -7.00
CA HIS A 37 10.57 -17.08 -6.97
C HIS A 37 9.94 -17.10 -5.58
N TYR A 38 8.62 -17.13 -5.52
CA TYR A 38 7.83 -17.25 -4.30
C TYR A 38 6.95 -18.49 -4.41
N ASP A 39 6.93 -19.31 -3.36
CA ASP A 39 6.13 -20.54 -3.34
C ASP A 39 4.63 -20.25 -3.25
N VAL A 40 4.21 -19.35 -2.37
CA VAL A 40 2.80 -18.98 -2.20
C VAL A 40 2.67 -17.48 -1.98
N LEU A 41 1.92 -16.81 -2.83
CA LEU A 41 1.54 -15.41 -2.68
C LEU A 41 0.05 -15.29 -2.39
N GLN A 42 -0.29 -14.53 -1.37
CA GLN A 42 -1.66 -14.11 -1.12
C GLN A 42 -1.93 -12.78 -1.81
N VAL A 43 -3.05 -12.65 -2.48
CA VAL A 43 -3.44 -11.44 -3.19
C VAL A 43 -4.75 -10.94 -2.64
N ASP A 44 -4.81 -9.67 -2.36
CA ASP A 44 -6.04 -9.00 -1.90
C ASP A 44 -6.19 -7.62 -2.50
N GLU A 45 -7.39 -7.11 -2.46
CA GLU A 45 -7.74 -5.80 -2.95
C GLU A 45 -8.38 -4.95 -1.85
N PHE A 46 -8.03 -3.68 -1.80
CA PHE A 46 -8.78 -2.71 -1.04
C PHE A 46 -8.84 -1.37 -1.76
N HIS A 47 -9.83 -0.57 -1.42
CA HIS A 47 -9.95 0.76 -1.97
C HIS A 47 -9.66 1.84 -0.95
N THR A 48 -9.15 2.94 -1.44
CA THR A 48 -8.94 4.19 -0.72
C THR A 48 -9.65 5.33 -1.46
N PHE A 49 -9.47 6.55 -1.00
CA PHE A 49 -10.09 7.74 -1.60
C PHE A 49 -9.03 8.79 -1.94
N VAL A 50 -9.22 9.47 -3.07
CA VAL A 50 -8.37 10.58 -3.49
C VAL A 50 -9.24 11.79 -3.79
N GLY A 51 -8.91 12.92 -3.18
CA GLY A 51 -9.65 14.17 -3.31
C GLY A 51 -10.94 14.23 -2.51
N HIS A 52 -11.81 13.25 -2.65
CA HIS A 52 -13.06 13.12 -1.92
C HIS A 52 -13.56 11.65 -1.90
N LYS A 53 -14.49 11.33 -0.99
CA LYS A 53 -14.97 9.95 -0.76
C LYS A 53 -15.66 9.29 -1.97
N LYS A 54 -16.14 10.05 -2.94
CA LYS A 54 -16.73 9.48 -4.16
C LYS A 54 -15.65 8.96 -5.14
N ASN A 55 -14.43 9.50 -5.06
CA ASN A 55 -13.33 9.12 -5.94
C ASN A 55 -12.54 7.97 -5.33
N LYS A 56 -13.01 6.75 -5.55
CA LYS A 56 -12.37 5.52 -5.10
C LYS A 56 -11.20 5.16 -6.02
N VAL A 57 -10.08 4.80 -5.41
CA VAL A 57 -8.91 4.25 -6.09
C VAL A 57 -8.62 2.89 -5.48
N TRP A 58 -8.50 1.87 -6.31
CA TRP A 58 -8.27 0.51 -5.89
C TRP A 58 -6.77 0.21 -5.86
N LEU A 59 -6.37 -0.50 -4.83
CA LEU A 59 -5.05 -1.08 -4.67
C LEU A 59 -5.20 -2.58 -4.62
N ILE A 60 -4.45 -3.27 -5.47
CA ILE A 60 -4.30 -4.71 -5.44
C ILE A 60 -2.84 -4.98 -5.08
N TYR A 61 -2.60 -5.87 -4.13
CA TYR A 61 -1.25 -6.16 -3.70
C TYR A 61 -1.04 -7.65 -3.42
N ALA A 62 0.20 -8.09 -3.58
CA ALA A 62 0.66 -9.42 -3.28
C ALA A 62 1.47 -9.45 -1.99
N TYR A 63 1.14 -10.38 -1.11
CA TYR A 63 1.75 -10.57 0.19
C TYR A 63 2.32 -11.98 0.32
N HIS A 64 3.58 -12.08 0.74
CA HIS A 64 4.24 -13.34 1.01
C HIS A 64 4.20 -13.64 2.50
N GLN A 65 3.39 -14.63 2.90
CA GLN A 65 3.13 -14.93 4.31
C GLN A 65 4.39 -15.34 5.09
N LYS A 66 5.29 -16.10 4.47
CA LYS A 66 6.48 -16.61 5.17
C LYS A 66 7.47 -15.50 5.53
N THR A 67 7.64 -14.51 4.67
CA THR A 67 8.56 -13.38 4.92
C THR A 67 7.87 -12.16 5.53
N GLY A 68 6.53 -12.13 5.59
CA GLY A 68 5.79 -10.97 6.06
C GLY A 68 5.82 -9.77 5.11
N GLN A 69 6.28 -9.94 3.88
CA GLN A 69 6.56 -8.83 2.97
C GLN A 69 5.46 -8.62 1.92
N ILE A 70 5.24 -7.37 1.60
CA ILE A 70 4.50 -6.95 0.41
C ILE A 70 5.46 -7.01 -0.77
N VAL A 71 5.20 -7.91 -1.71
CA VAL A 71 6.10 -8.22 -2.83
C VAL A 71 5.87 -7.30 -4.02
N ALA A 72 4.60 -7.02 -4.30
CA ALA A 72 4.20 -6.18 -5.41
C ALA A 72 2.83 -5.55 -5.15
N PHE A 73 2.55 -4.46 -5.82
CA PHE A 73 1.23 -3.84 -5.80
C PHE A 73 0.96 -3.04 -7.08
N VAL A 74 -0.31 -2.85 -7.38
CA VAL A 74 -0.75 -2.07 -8.53
C VAL A 74 -1.95 -1.21 -8.15
N TRP A 75 -1.98 0.01 -8.70
CA TRP A 75 -3.11 0.92 -8.59
C TRP A 75 -3.96 0.85 -9.85
N GLY A 76 -5.28 0.83 -9.70
CA GLY A 76 -6.15 0.79 -10.85
C GLY A 76 -7.63 0.74 -10.53
N LYS A 77 -8.39 0.22 -11.48
CA LYS A 77 -9.79 -0.14 -11.30
C LYS A 77 -9.87 -1.53 -10.67
N ARG A 78 -11.02 -1.88 -10.13
CA ARG A 78 -11.30 -3.22 -9.60
C ARG A 78 -11.38 -4.27 -10.73
N ASP A 79 -10.38 -4.33 -11.57
CA ASP A 79 -10.29 -5.31 -12.65
C ASP A 79 -9.18 -6.31 -12.33
N LEU A 80 -9.56 -7.48 -11.87
CA LEU A 80 -8.66 -8.57 -11.54
C LEU A 80 -7.76 -8.99 -12.71
N LYS A 81 -8.24 -8.84 -13.94
CA LYS A 81 -7.47 -9.23 -15.13
C LYS A 81 -6.23 -8.37 -15.30
N THR A 82 -6.36 -7.06 -15.20
CA THR A 82 -5.21 -6.13 -15.32
C THR A 82 -4.17 -6.35 -14.22
N ALA A 83 -4.59 -6.67 -13.01
CA ALA A 83 -3.68 -6.92 -11.90
C ALA A 83 -2.94 -8.25 -12.06
N PHE A 84 -3.64 -9.30 -12.48
CA PHE A 84 -3.04 -10.62 -12.69
C PHE A 84 -2.04 -10.61 -13.83
N ASP A 85 -2.40 -10.01 -14.96
CA ASP A 85 -1.55 -9.97 -16.15
C ASP A 85 -0.25 -9.19 -15.92
N THR A 86 -0.26 -8.22 -15.00
CA THR A 86 0.92 -7.38 -14.72
C THR A 86 1.83 -7.95 -13.63
N VAL A 87 1.27 -8.62 -12.63
CA VAL A 87 2.00 -9.04 -11.42
C VAL A 87 2.23 -10.56 -11.36
N PHE A 88 1.37 -11.33 -12.02
CA PHE A 88 1.32 -12.79 -11.90
C PHE A 88 1.33 -13.52 -13.24
N ALA A 89 1.96 -12.97 -14.27
CA ALA A 89 2.08 -13.60 -15.58
C ALA A 89 2.59 -15.05 -15.52
N ASP A 90 3.39 -15.40 -14.50
CA ASP A 90 4.01 -16.72 -14.34
C ASP A 90 3.37 -17.59 -13.23
N ALA A 91 2.19 -17.24 -12.72
CA ALA A 91 1.55 -18.04 -11.67
C ALA A 91 0.94 -19.32 -12.24
N ASN A 92 1.49 -20.48 -11.83
CA ASN A 92 1.07 -21.80 -12.31
C ASN A 92 -0.25 -22.30 -11.69
N GLU A 93 -0.59 -21.85 -10.47
CA GLU A 93 -1.79 -22.29 -9.75
C GLU A 93 -2.47 -21.15 -9.00
N ARG A 94 -3.80 -21.13 -9.05
CA ARG A 94 -4.63 -20.17 -8.34
C ARG A 94 -5.58 -20.85 -7.36
N TRP A 95 -5.47 -20.51 -6.08
CA TRP A 95 -6.36 -21.01 -5.04
C TRP A 95 -7.28 -19.88 -4.54
N VAL A 96 -8.59 -20.13 -4.56
CA VAL A 96 -9.59 -19.17 -4.11
C VAL A 96 -10.29 -19.71 -2.87
N GLY A 97 -10.29 -18.94 -1.76
CA GLY A 97 -11.01 -19.33 -0.55
C GLY A 97 -10.54 -18.58 0.69
N LYS A 98 -11.46 -18.34 1.63
CA LYS A 98 -11.18 -17.61 2.90
C LYS A 98 -10.15 -18.29 3.79
N GLN A 99 -10.02 -19.60 3.71
CA GLN A 99 -9.05 -20.36 4.51
C GLN A 99 -7.59 -20.00 4.20
N HIS A 100 -7.33 -19.45 3.01
CA HIS A 100 -5.99 -19.08 2.55
C HIS A 100 -5.67 -17.58 2.72
N THR A 101 -6.60 -16.77 3.26
CA THR A 101 -6.48 -15.30 3.29
C THR A 101 -6.31 -14.70 4.69
N LYS A 102 -6.20 -15.50 5.74
CA LYS A 102 -6.08 -14.99 7.12
C LYS A 102 -4.87 -14.08 7.33
N ALA A 103 -3.72 -14.43 6.78
CA ALA A 103 -2.51 -13.64 6.95
C ALA A 103 -2.59 -12.29 6.23
N ILE A 104 -3.14 -12.25 5.02
CA ILE A 104 -3.32 -11.00 4.27
C ILE A 104 -4.38 -10.09 4.92
N GLU A 105 -5.40 -10.65 5.57
CA GLU A 105 -6.36 -9.88 6.35
C GLU A 105 -5.69 -9.18 7.55
N GLY A 106 -4.80 -9.87 8.24
CA GLY A 106 -3.94 -9.29 9.29
C GLY A 106 -3.05 -8.16 8.75
N ASN A 107 -2.47 -8.37 7.58
CA ASN A 107 -1.66 -7.33 6.91
C ASN A 107 -2.51 -6.13 6.47
N ASN A 108 -3.74 -6.33 6.02
CA ASN A 108 -4.68 -5.23 5.75
C ASN A 108 -4.93 -4.36 6.98
N CYS A 109 -5.03 -4.99 8.16
CA CYS A 109 -5.14 -4.28 9.43
C CYS A 109 -3.86 -3.45 9.69
N ALA A 110 -2.68 -4.05 9.55
CA ALA A 110 -1.40 -3.35 9.72
C ALA A 110 -1.23 -2.18 8.75
N ILE A 111 -1.62 -2.34 7.49
CA ILE A 111 -1.62 -1.25 6.49
C ILE A 111 -2.50 -0.08 6.96
N ARG A 112 -3.72 -0.37 7.42
CA ARG A 112 -4.64 0.67 7.89
C ARG A 112 -4.16 1.36 9.16
N HIS A 113 -3.48 0.66 10.05
CA HIS A 113 -2.88 1.25 11.25
C HIS A 113 -1.69 2.15 10.94
N ARG A 114 -0.85 1.77 9.97
CA ARG A 114 0.39 2.49 9.66
C ARG A 114 0.24 3.56 8.58
N ILE A 115 -0.77 3.44 7.73
CA ILE A 115 -1.02 4.39 6.64
C ILE A 115 -2.39 5.05 6.85
N SER A 116 -2.42 6.27 7.42
CA SER A 116 -3.66 7.00 7.70
C SER A 116 -4.59 7.13 6.49
N ARG A 117 -4.01 7.19 5.29
CA ARG A 117 -4.75 7.30 4.04
C ARG A 117 -5.42 6.00 3.59
N ALA A 118 -5.08 4.88 4.21
CA ALA A 118 -5.75 3.60 4.00
C ALA A 118 -7.05 3.46 4.81
N VAL A 119 -7.30 4.35 5.78
CA VAL A 119 -8.47 4.31 6.64
C VAL A 119 -9.70 4.86 5.92
N ARG A 120 -10.74 4.04 5.79
CA ARG A 120 -11.96 4.39 5.03
C ARG A 120 -12.85 5.44 5.69
N LYS A 121 -12.80 5.56 7.02
CA LYS A 121 -13.68 6.44 7.80
C LYS A 121 -13.05 7.79 8.15
N SER A 122 -11.77 7.98 7.85
CA SER A 122 -11.05 9.22 8.15
C SER A 122 -11.18 10.25 7.02
N CYS A 123 -10.81 11.50 7.34
CA CYS A 123 -10.67 12.58 6.36
C CYS A 123 -9.26 12.66 5.77
N CYS A 124 -8.39 11.70 6.07
CA CYS A 124 -6.97 11.69 5.74
C CYS A 124 -6.67 11.23 4.30
N PHE A 125 -7.44 11.63 3.32
CA PHE A 125 -7.16 11.31 1.92
C PHE A 125 -6.38 12.43 1.22
N SER A 126 -5.45 12.03 0.34
CA SER A 126 -4.69 12.97 -0.47
C SER A 126 -5.58 13.67 -1.49
N LYS A 127 -5.33 14.96 -1.72
CA LYS A 127 -5.97 15.66 -2.85
C LYS A 127 -5.44 15.13 -4.20
N PRO A 128 -4.12 15.12 -4.48
CA PRO A 128 -3.54 14.54 -5.70
C PRO A 128 -3.22 13.06 -5.54
N LEU A 129 -3.49 12.27 -6.57
CA LEU A 129 -3.16 10.85 -6.64
C LEU A 129 -1.65 10.59 -6.47
N PHE A 130 -0.81 11.45 -7.04
CA PHE A 130 0.65 11.33 -6.94
C PHE A 130 1.14 11.23 -5.48
N TYR A 131 0.71 12.14 -4.60
CA TYR A 131 1.09 12.07 -3.19
C TYR A 131 0.48 10.89 -2.46
N HIS A 132 -0.69 10.43 -2.90
CA HIS A 132 -1.32 9.25 -2.36
C HIS A 132 -0.45 8.01 -2.60
N ILE A 133 -0.02 7.79 -3.84
CA ILE A 133 0.89 6.70 -4.22
C ILE A 133 2.22 6.79 -3.46
N LYS A 134 2.83 7.98 -3.37
CA LYS A 134 4.10 8.17 -2.63
C LYS A 134 4.01 7.77 -1.16
N VAL A 135 2.93 8.11 -0.49
CA VAL A 135 2.73 7.72 0.92
C VAL A 135 2.58 6.21 1.07
N PHE A 136 1.89 5.55 0.15
CA PHE A 136 1.79 4.10 0.19
C PHE A 136 3.14 3.42 -0.09
N ASN A 137 3.93 3.92 -1.04
CA ASN A 137 5.27 3.40 -1.30
C ASN A 137 6.17 3.46 -0.04
N ILE A 138 6.16 4.58 0.67
CA ILE A 138 6.90 4.74 1.92
C ILE A 138 6.34 3.81 3.00
N GLY A 139 5.02 3.75 3.15
CA GLY A 139 4.36 2.89 4.13
C GLY A 139 4.64 1.41 3.92
N PHE A 140 4.62 0.95 2.68
CA PHE A 140 4.94 -0.43 2.33
C PHE A 140 6.43 -0.75 2.51
N ALA A 141 7.32 0.17 2.13
CA ALA A 141 8.75 0.02 2.41
C ALA A 141 9.02 -0.09 3.92
N TYR A 142 8.32 0.71 4.73
CA TYR A 142 8.40 0.62 6.18
C TYR A 142 7.84 -0.69 6.73
N ILE A 143 6.69 -1.15 6.25
CA ILE A 143 6.11 -2.45 6.63
C ILE A 143 7.10 -3.57 6.34
N ASN A 144 7.68 -3.58 5.14
CA ASN A 144 8.66 -4.59 4.74
C ASN A 144 9.96 -4.53 5.56
N ALA A 145 10.36 -3.36 6.03
CA ALA A 145 11.55 -3.20 6.87
C ALA A 145 11.33 -3.66 8.32
N CYS A 146 10.08 -3.81 8.77
CA CYS A 146 9.73 -4.29 10.11
C CYS A 146 9.68 -5.83 10.20
N HIS A 147 9.84 -6.54 9.11
CA HIS A 147 9.86 -7.99 8.99
C HIS A 147 11.25 -8.49 8.56
#